data_6496f1c9130b46dbdda59bf8fe884d97
#
_entry.id   6496f1c9130b46dbdda59bf8fe884d97
#
_cell.length_a   1.000
_cell.length_b   1.000
_cell.length_c   1.000
_cell.angle_alpha   90.00
_cell.angle_beta   90.00
_cell.angle_gamma   90.00
#
_symmetry.space_group_name_H-M   'P 1'
#
loop_
_entity.id
_entity.type
_entity.pdbx_description
1 polymer ?
#
loop_
_entity_poly.entity_id
_entity_poly.type
_entity_poly.pdbx_seq_one_letter_code
_entity_poly.pdbx_strand_id
1 'polypeptide(L)'
;MSLDSIGITKLMNKNIIVAEQNVNLIGISRIMSNNNIGCVVIVDDLETRKPIGIITERDVIKTIGMLQPHQMIVPVREHMSHPLITLSSKATIADAMKLMYERKIRRVIILEKDKLAGILTDKDIFRCLVENKDLLSTVIANNLPIPENQFKDDISNFWFINTFIE
;
A
#
# COMPACT_ATOMS: atom_id res chain seq x y z
N MET A 1 -19.50 -16.53 -1.69
CA MET A 1 -19.23 -15.13 -2.11
C MET A 1 -17.91 -15.13 -2.87
N SER A 2 -17.82 -14.54 -4.06
CA SER A 2 -16.56 -14.54 -4.84
C SER A 2 -15.77 -13.26 -4.54
N LEU A 3 -14.43 -13.31 -4.62
CA LEU A 3 -13.56 -12.12 -4.51
C LEU A 3 -13.89 -11.07 -5.57
N ASP A 4 -14.35 -11.50 -6.76
CA ASP A 4 -14.78 -10.63 -7.84
C ASP A 4 -16.08 -9.87 -7.55
N SER A 5 -16.83 -10.28 -6.51
CA SER A 5 -18.09 -9.64 -6.12
C SER A 5 -17.91 -8.63 -4.98
N ILE A 6 -16.71 -8.55 -4.38
CA ILE A 6 -16.47 -7.67 -3.24
C ILE A 6 -15.68 -6.44 -3.70
N GLY A 7 -16.34 -5.29 -3.67
CA GLY A 7 -15.72 -4.00 -3.98
C GLY A 7 -14.73 -3.57 -2.88
N ILE A 8 -13.59 -3.03 -3.31
CA ILE A 8 -12.49 -2.59 -2.42
C ILE A 8 -12.87 -1.44 -1.49
N THR A 9 -13.91 -0.68 -1.80
CA THR A 9 -14.38 0.47 -0.98
C THR A 9 -14.85 0.07 0.42
N LYS A 10 -15.18 -1.22 0.61
CA LYS A 10 -15.59 -1.76 1.92
C LYS A 10 -14.39 -2.02 2.84
N LEU A 11 -13.19 -2.19 2.26
CA LEU A 11 -11.97 -2.56 2.98
C LEU A 11 -10.96 -1.42 3.07
N MET A 12 -10.95 -0.53 2.08
CA MET A 12 -9.97 0.56 2.05
C MET A 12 -10.06 1.47 3.26
N ASN A 13 -8.91 1.92 3.74
CA ASN A 13 -8.85 2.99 4.72
C ASN A 13 -9.08 4.33 4.01
N LYS A 14 -10.09 5.07 4.47
CA LYS A 14 -10.46 6.39 3.95
C LYS A 14 -9.75 7.53 4.68
N ASN A 15 -9.24 7.27 5.88
CA ASN A 15 -8.50 8.26 6.65
C ASN A 15 -7.03 8.28 6.22
N ILE A 16 -6.76 8.99 5.13
CA ILE A 16 -5.45 9.02 4.49
C ILE A 16 -4.66 10.22 4.97
N ILE A 17 -3.50 9.96 5.57
CA ILE A 17 -2.53 11.00 5.90
C ILE A 17 -1.75 11.35 4.64
N VAL A 18 -1.72 12.62 4.32
CA VAL A 18 -1.01 13.16 3.16
C VAL A 18 0.07 14.15 3.61
N ALA A 19 1.05 14.36 2.74
CA ALA A 19 2.04 15.43 2.88
C ALA A 19 2.33 16.05 1.51
N GLU A 20 2.74 17.31 1.51
CA GLU A 20 3.18 17.99 0.29
C GLU A 20 4.55 17.50 -0.15
N GLN A 21 4.80 17.56 -1.44
CA GLN A 21 6.03 17.11 -2.09
C GLN A 21 7.32 17.79 -1.59
N ASN A 22 7.20 18.95 -0.97
CA ASN A 22 8.33 19.74 -0.46
C ASN A 22 8.71 19.39 1.00
N VAL A 23 7.92 18.58 1.69
CA VAL A 23 8.26 18.10 3.03
C VAL A 23 9.52 17.23 2.92
N ASN A 24 10.48 17.39 3.84
CA ASN A 24 11.70 16.60 3.86
C ASN A 24 11.51 15.24 4.57
N LEU A 25 12.50 14.35 4.46
CA LEU A 25 12.44 13.00 5.06
C LEU A 25 12.25 13.01 6.57
N ILE A 26 12.82 13.98 7.28
CA ILE A 26 12.65 14.12 8.74
C ILE A 26 11.17 14.44 9.04
N GLY A 27 10.58 15.36 8.28
CA GLY A 27 9.16 15.70 8.39
C GLY A 27 8.26 14.49 8.12
N ILE A 28 8.54 13.73 7.07
CA ILE A 28 7.83 12.48 6.74
C ILE A 28 7.94 11.46 7.87
N SER A 29 9.15 11.24 8.41
CA SER A 29 9.36 10.30 9.51
C SER A 29 8.56 10.69 10.77
N ARG A 30 8.48 11.99 11.08
CA ARG A 30 7.64 12.49 12.18
C ARG A 30 6.15 12.27 11.92
N ILE A 31 5.68 12.50 10.67
CA ILE A 31 4.28 12.23 10.29
C ILE A 31 3.97 10.75 10.49
N MET A 32 4.84 9.84 10.03
CA MET A 32 4.65 8.40 10.20
C MET A 32 4.61 8.00 11.68
N SER A 33 5.59 8.45 12.46
CA SER A 33 5.69 8.15 13.90
C SER A 33 4.50 8.67 14.69
N ASN A 34 4.13 9.94 14.50
CA ASN A 34 3.05 10.58 15.27
C ASN A 34 1.67 9.98 14.96
N ASN A 35 1.48 9.43 13.76
CA ASN A 35 0.22 8.83 13.34
C ASN A 35 0.24 7.30 13.36
N ASN A 36 1.36 6.67 13.77
CA ASN A 36 1.55 5.22 13.78
C ASN A 36 1.20 4.58 12.42
N ILE A 37 1.76 5.13 11.33
CA ILE A 37 1.51 4.68 9.96
C ILE A 37 2.80 4.37 9.22
N GLY A 38 2.78 3.32 8.39
CA GLY A 38 3.94 2.87 7.60
C GLY A 38 4.03 3.47 6.19
N CYS A 39 3.22 4.48 5.86
CA CYS A 39 3.33 5.21 4.60
C CYS A 39 2.60 6.55 4.63
N VAL A 40 3.03 7.47 3.78
CA VAL A 40 2.38 8.77 3.54
C VAL A 40 2.14 8.92 2.04
N VAL A 41 0.94 9.32 1.65
CA VAL A 41 0.64 9.69 0.26
C VAL A 41 1.12 11.12 0.04
N ILE A 42 1.89 11.31 -1.01
CA ILE A 42 2.41 12.63 -1.37
C ILE A 42 1.48 13.28 -2.38
N VAL A 43 1.12 14.51 -2.08
CA VAL A 43 0.25 15.34 -2.92
C VAL A 43 1.03 16.52 -3.49
N ASP A 44 0.54 17.07 -4.60
CA ASP A 44 1.09 18.28 -5.20
C ASP A 44 0.95 19.48 -4.25
N ASP A 45 -0.25 19.66 -3.70
CA ASP A 45 -0.57 20.64 -2.66
C ASP A 45 -1.73 20.14 -1.77
N LEU A 46 -1.95 20.77 -0.61
CA LEU A 46 -2.99 20.36 0.34
C LEU A 46 -4.40 20.84 -0.04
N GLU A 47 -4.54 21.77 -0.98
CA GLU A 47 -5.84 22.26 -1.43
C GLU A 47 -6.47 21.28 -2.43
N THR A 48 -5.74 20.97 -3.49
CA THR A 48 -6.19 20.03 -4.53
C THR A 48 -6.12 18.59 -4.05
N ARG A 49 -5.16 18.27 -3.18
CA ARG A 49 -4.85 16.91 -2.69
C ARG A 49 -4.68 15.90 -3.82
N LYS A 50 -4.17 16.35 -4.96
CA LYS A 50 -3.89 15.44 -6.07
C LYS A 50 -2.71 14.54 -5.71
N PRO A 51 -2.91 13.23 -5.66
CA PRO A 51 -1.83 12.33 -5.27
C PRO A 51 -0.84 12.18 -6.41
N ILE A 52 0.45 12.38 -6.10
CA ILE A 52 1.55 12.33 -7.08
C ILE A 52 2.59 11.26 -6.76
N GLY A 53 2.65 10.79 -5.51
CA GLY A 53 3.60 9.79 -5.07
C GLY A 53 3.21 9.15 -3.75
N ILE A 54 3.99 8.17 -3.33
CA ILE A 54 3.89 7.52 -2.02
C ILE A 54 5.29 7.31 -1.47
N ILE A 55 5.45 7.48 -0.17
CA ILE A 55 6.66 7.12 0.54
C ILE A 55 6.33 6.17 1.69
N THR A 56 7.14 5.14 1.88
CA THR A 56 6.97 4.12 2.90
C THR A 56 8.12 4.15 3.89
N GLU A 57 7.95 3.52 5.06
CA GLU A 57 9.04 3.33 6.04
C GLU A 57 10.26 2.68 5.39
N ARG A 58 10.07 1.68 4.52
CA ARG A 58 11.16 1.03 3.78
C ARG A 58 11.92 2.01 2.90
N ASP A 59 11.23 2.93 2.22
CA ASP A 59 11.86 3.95 1.39
C ASP A 59 12.66 4.92 2.25
N VAL A 60 12.12 5.33 3.39
CA VAL A 60 12.81 6.19 4.37
C VAL A 60 14.08 5.52 4.88
N ILE A 61 13.99 4.26 5.34
CA ILE A 61 15.15 3.51 5.87
C ILE A 61 16.21 3.32 4.78
N LYS A 62 15.79 2.92 3.58
CA LYS A 62 16.71 2.75 2.44
C LYS A 62 17.43 4.06 2.10
N THR A 63 16.70 5.14 2.08
CA THR A 63 17.23 6.47 1.77
C THR A 63 18.21 6.94 2.84
N ILE A 64 17.86 6.80 4.12
CA ILE A 64 18.76 7.15 5.25
C ILE A 64 20.08 6.35 5.19
N GLY A 65 20.00 5.06 4.83
CA GLY A 65 21.19 4.21 4.71
C GLY A 65 22.14 4.60 3.57
N MET A 66 21.69 5.41 2.61
CA MET A 66 22.45 5.85 1.44
C MET A 66 22.89 7.30 1.50
N LEU A 67 22.24 8.13 2.32
CA LEU A 67 22.44 9.57 2.35
C LEU A 67 23.44 9.99 3.43
N GLN A 68 24.17 11.07 3.14
CA GLN A 68 24.87 11.83 4.17
C GLN A 68 23.86 12.64 5.02
N PRO A 69 24.15 12.94 6.30
CA PRO A 69 23.22 13.62 7.20
C PRO A 69 22.62 14.92 6.64
N HIS A 70 23.39 15.71 5.89
CA HIS A 70 22.90 16.95 5.28
C HIS A 70 21.89 16.75 4.15
N GLN A 71 21.81 15.55 3.58
CA GLN A 71 20.87 15.21 2.51
C GLN A 71 19.48 14.80 3.04
N MET A 72 19.31 14.65 4.35
CA MET A 72 18.02 14.31 4.97
C MET A 72 17.00 15.47 4.92
N ILE A 73 17.46 16.67 4.61
CA ILE A 73 16.60 17.85 4.43
C ILE A 73 16.08 18.01 2.98
N VAL A 74 16.46 17.09 2.08
CA VAL A 74 16.00 17.10 0.69
C VAL A 74 14.48 16.82 0.64
N PRO A 75 13.74 17.48 -0.26
CA PRO A 75 12.30 17.26 -0.42
C PRO A 75 11.94 15.81 -0.74
N VAL A 76 10.82 15.35 -0.19
CA VAL A 76 10.36 13.94 -0.35
C VAL A 76 10.10 13.55 -1.80
N ARG A 77 9.79 14.51 -2.67
CA ARG A 77 9.59 14.23 -4.11
C ARG A 77 10.80 13.56 -4.78
N GLU A 78 12.00 13.72 -4.23
CA GLU A 78 13.21 13.09 -4.75
C GLU A 78 13.41 11.64 -4.28
N HIS A 79 12.60 11.20 -3.31
CA HIS A 79 12.72 9.90 -2.66
C HIS A 79 11.42 9.07 -2.69
N MET A 80 10.30 9.70 -3.03
CA MET A 80 9.01 9.01 -3.12
C MET A 80 8.96 8.06 -4.32
N SER A 81 8.17 7.01 -4.19
CA SER A 81 7.82 6.16 -5.33
C SER A 81 6.79 6.85 -6.22
N HIS A 82 7.12 7.02 -7.50
CA HIS A 82 6.25 7.58 -8.53
C HIS A 82 6.58 6.97 -9.91
N PRO A 83 5.65 6.94 -10.89
CA PRO A 83 4.25 7.31 -10.77
C PRO A 83 3.51 6.37 -9.80
N LEU A 84 2.38 6.85 -9.25
CA LEU A 84 1.53 6.06 -8.37
C LEU A 84 0.89 4.88 -9.11
N ILE A 85 0.86 3.73 -8.42
CA ILE A 85 0.04 2.59 -8.84
C ILE A 85 -1.31 2.75 -8.14
N THR A 86 -2.37 2.86 -8.94
CA THR A 86 -3.72 3.17 -8.46
C THR A 86 -4.75 2.19 -8.96
N LEU A 87 -5.87 2.10 -8.26
CA LEU A 87 -7.10 1.43 -8.71
C LEU A 87 -8.29 2.37 -8.60
N SER A 88 -9.26 2.15 -9.45
CA SER A 88 -10.57 2.79 -9.34
C SER A 88 -11.31 2.29 -8.10
N SER A 89 -12.10 3.15 -7.45
CA SER A 89 -13.00 2.77 -6.36
C SER A 89 -14.02 1.68 -6.74
N LYS A 90 -14.21 1.44 -8.02
CA LYS A 90 -15.10 0.37 -8.56
C LYS A 90 -14.41 -0.99 -8.66
N ALA A 91 -13.11 -1.07 -8.43
CA ALA A 91 -12.37 -2.32 -8.50
C ALA A 91 -12.78 -3.30 -7.40
N THR A 92 -12.45 -4.57 -7.61
CA THR A 92 -12.72 -5.68 -6.68
C THR A 92 -11.49 -6.04 -5.86
N ILE A 93 -11.67 -6.90 -4.84
CA ILE A 93 -10.55 -7.46 -4.09
C ILE A 93 -9.63 -8.26 -5.01
N ALA A 94 -10.20 -9.03 -5.97
CA ALA A 94 -9.41 -9.80 -6.92
C ALA A 94 -8.50 -8.90 -7.77
N ASP A 95 -9.03 -7.76 -8.26
CA ASP A 95 -8.23 -6.79 -9.01
C ASP A 95 -7.07 -6.24 -8.17
N ALA A 96 -7.34 -5.92 -6.90
CA ALA A 96 -6.31 -5.40 -5.99
C ALA A 96 -5.22 -6.45 -5.71
N MET A 97 -5.60 -7.70 -5.43
CA MET A 97 -4.66 -8.80 -5.19
C MET A 97 -3.78 -9.04 -6.42
N LYS A 98 -4.39 -9.11 -7.61
CA LYS A 98 -3.68 -9.28 -8.88
C LYS A 98 -2.66 -8.16 -9.10
N LEU A 99 -3.08 -6.91 -8.94
CA LEU A 99 -2.21 -5.75 -9.12
C LEU A 99 -1.06 -5.74 -8.12
N MET A 100 -1.33 -6.03 -6.84
CA MET A 100 -0.30 -6.11 -5.79
C MET A 100 0.73 -7.19 -6.11
N TYR A 101 0.28 -8.36 -6.57
CA TYR A 101 1.13 -9.47 -6.97
C TYR A 101 2.01 -9.11 -8.17
N GLU A 102 1.41 -8.66 -9.27
CA GLU A 102 2.12 -8.33 -10.51
C GLU A 102 3.15 -7.21 -10.33
N ARG A 103 2.83 -6.22 -9.50
CA ARG A 103 3.68 -5.07 -9.22
C ARG A 103 4.61 -5.24 -8.02
N LYS A 104 4.51 -6.37 -7.31
CA LYS A 104 5.28 -6.67 -6.08
C LYS A 104 5.15 -5.55 -5.03
N ILE A 105 3.93 -5.03 -4.86
CA ILE A 105 3.59 -3.98 -3.90
C ILE A 105 2.58 -4.50 -2.88
N ARG A 106 2.58 -3.93 -1.68
CA ARG A 106 1.71 -4.33 -0.57
C ARG A 106 0.57 -3.35 -0.29
N ARG A 107 0.47 -2.29 -1.09
CA ARG A 107 -0.56 -1.25 -0.93
C ARG A 107 -0.86 -0.58 -2.25
N VAL A 108 -2.10 -0.16 -2.41
CA VAL A 108 -2.60 0.48 -3.63
C VAL A 108 -3.40 1.71 -3.24
N ILE A 109 -3.19 2.81 -3.95
CA ILE A 109 -3.98 4.03 -3.79
C ILE A 109 -5.28 3.88 -4.59
N ILE A 110 -6.39 4.22 -3.95
CA ILE A 110 -7.70 4.14 -4.57
C ILE A 110 -8.14 5.55 -4.98
N LEU A 111 -8.52 5.67 -6.24
CA LEU A 111 -9.05 6.91 -6.79
C LEU A 111 -10.55 6.78 -7.10
N GLU A 112 -11.27 7.85 -6.87
CA GLU A 112 -12.64 8.04 -7.32
C GLU A 112 -12.73 9.34 -8.10
N LYS A 113 -13.06 9.26 -9.40
CA LYS A 113 -13.08 10.42 -10.31
C LYS A 113 -11.78 11.25 -10.19
N ASP A 114 -10.63 10.56 -10.27
CA ASP A 114 -9.26 11.10 -10.16
C ASP A 114 -8.91 11.77 -8.82
N LYS A 115 -9.79 11.68 -7.82
CA LYS A 115 -9.54 12.15 -6.46
C LYS A 115 -9.12 11.01 -5.55
N LEU A 116 -8.27 11.32 -4.58
CA LEU A 116 -7.82 10.38 -3.55
C LEU A 116 -9.01 9.92 -2.70
N ALA A 117 -9.38 8.65 -2.81
CA ALA A 117 -10.54 8.06 -2.12
C ALA A 117 -10.15 7.16 -0.95
N GLY A 118 -9.01 6.47 -1.04
CA GLY A 118 -8.58 5.53 -0.03
C GLY A 118 -7.20 4.94 -0.29
N ILE A 119 -6.75 4.15 0.67
CA ILE A 119 -5.60 3.25 0.54
C ILE A 119 -6.02 1.85 0.96
N LEU A 120 -5.65 0.84 0.20
CA LEU A 120 -5.88 -0.56 0.49
C LEU A 120 -4.54 -1.26 0.64
N THR A 121 -4.39 -2.06 1.71
CA THR A 121 -3.17 -2.84 1.96
C THR A 121 -3.45 -4.34 1.91
N ASP A 122 -2.39 -5.12 1.74
CA ASP A 122 -2.42 -6.58 1.87
C ASP A 122 -2.98 -7.04 3.22
N LYS A 123 -2.67 -6.33 4.32
CA LYS A 123 -3.20 -6.60 5.66
C LYS A 123 -4.72 -6.41 5.73
N ASP A 124 -5.28 -5.43 5.04
CA ASP A 124 -6.72 -5.19 5.01
C ASP A 124 -7.44 -6.32 4.27
N ILE A 125 -6.88 -6.77 3.16
CA ILE A 125 -7.38 -7.94 2.43
C ILE A 125 -7.30 -9.19 3.28
N PHE A 126 -6.15 -9.44 3.93
CA PHE A 126 -5.97 -10.60 4.80
C PHE A 126 -6.96 -10.62 5.97
N ARG A 127 -7.16 -9.48 6.63
CA ARG A 127 -8.16 -9.34 7.70
C ARG A 127 -9.55 -9.72 7.20
N CYS A 128 -9.95 -9.21 6.05
CA CYS A 128 -11.23 -9.54 5.43
C CYS A 128 -11.38 -11.06 5.17
N LEU A 129 -10.33 -11.71 4.69
CA LEU A 129 -10.34 -13.15 4.45
C LEU A 129 -10.48 -13.96 5.75
N VAL A 130 -9.77 -13.57 6.80
CA VAL A 130 -9.82 -14.25 8.11
C VAL A 130 -11.19 -14.06 8.78
N GLU A 131 -11.77 -12.88 8.69
CA GLU A 131 -13.09 -12.57 9.24
C GLU A 131 -14.22 -13.29 8.48
N ASN A 132 -14.00 -13.65 7.22
CA ASN A 132 -14.97 -14.30 6.34
C ASN A 132 -14.51 -15.71 5.95
N LYS A 133 -14.75 -16.71 6.81
CA LYS A 133 -14.31 -18.10 6.62
C LYS A 133 -14.76 -18.71 5.29
N ASP A 134 -15.97 -18.41 4.84
CA ASP A 134 -16.50 -18.90 3.55
C ASP A 134 -15.72 -18.32 2.37
N LEU A 135 -15.29 -17.07 2.49
CA LEU A 135 -14.46 -16.40 1.48
C LEU A 135 -13.06 -17.02 1.44
N LEU A 136 -12.47 -17.25 2.61
CA LEU A 136 -11.18 -17.92 2.72
C LEU A 136 -11.23 -19.33 2.12
N SER A 137 -12.27 -20.10 2.42
CA SER A 137 -12.48 -21.44 1.86
C SER A 137 -12.63 -21.39 0.33
N THR A 138 -13.33 -20.40 -0.20
CA THR A 138 -13.48 -20.19 -1.66
C THR A 138 -12.13 -19.84 -2.32
N VAL A 139 -11.32 -19.02 -1.68
CA VAL A 139 -9.97 -18.66 -2.18
C VAL A 139 -9.06 -19.89 -2.23
N ILE A 140 -9.10 -20.72 -1.19
CA ILE A 140 -8.30 -21.95 -1.11
C ILE A 140 -8.80 -22.99 -2.15
N ALA A 141 -10.12 -23.15 -2.29
CA ALA A 141 -10.71 -24.16 -3.17
C ALA A 141 -10.59 -23.83 -4.67
N ASN A 142 -10.58 -22.55 -5.02
CA ASN A 142 -10.57 -22.10 -6.43
C ASN A 142 -9.17 -21.96 -7.04
N ASN A 143 -8.12 -22.48 -6.37
CA ASN A 143 -6.74 -22.36 -6.85
C ASN A 143 -6.54 -21.00 -7.49
N LEU A 144 -6.34 -19.95 -6.69
CA LEU A 144 -5.92 -18.67 -7.27
C LEU A 144 -4.88 -18.99 -8.35
N PRO A 145 -4.90 -18.34 -9.52
CA PRO A 145 -3.96 -18.62 -10.62
C PRO A 145 -2.56 -18.14 -10.27
N ILE A 146 -2.05 -18.65 -9.15
CA ILE A 146 -0.68 -18.50 -8.69
C ILE A 146 -0.07 -19.88 -8.93
N PRO A 147 0.98 -20.02 -9.75
CA PRO A 147 1.64 -21.30 -9.97
C PRO A 147 2.00 -21.95 -8.64
N GLU A 148 1.59 -23.21 -8.43
CA GLU A 148 1.76 -23.94 -7.15
C GLU A 148 3.19 -23.92 -6.59
N ASN A 149 4.18 -23.85 -7.48
CA ASN A 149 5.58 -23.83 -7.11
C ASN A 149 6.08 -22.45 -6.61
N GLN A 150 5.42 -21.37 -7.01
CA GLN A 150 5.71 -20.01 -6.49
C GLN A 150 4.91 -19.69 -5.23
N PHE A 151 3.77 -20.35 -5.02
CA PHE A 151 2.87 -20.10 -3.91
C PHE A 151 3.51 -20.44 -2.55
N LYS A 152 4.27 -21.54 -2.46
CA LYS A 152 4.93 -21.95 -1.20
C LYS A 152 6.10 -21.03 -0.84
N ASP A 153 6.89 -20.63 -1.83
CA ASP A 153 8.09 -19.81 -1.59
C ASP A 153 7.74 -18.33 -1.44
N ASP A 154 6.76 -17.83 -2.19
CA ASP A 154 6.36 -16.42 -2.15
C ASP A 154 5.40 -16.11 -0.99
N ILE A 155 4.53 -17.05 -0.56
CA ILE A 155 3.73 -16.86 0.66
C ILE A 155 4.62 -16.92 1.89
N SER A 156 5.53 -17.87 2.01
CA SER A 156 6.47 -17.91 3.12
C SER A 156 7.36 -16.65 3.13
N ASN A 157 7.83 -16.20 2.00
CA ASN A 157 8.61 -14.96 1.90
C ASN A 157 7.77 -13.68 2.03
N PHE A 158 6.52 -13.68 1.57
CA PHE A 158 5.65 -12.50 1.61
C PHE A 158 4.98 -12.30 2.98
N TRP A 159 4.58 -13.39 3.65
CA TRP A 159 3.82 -13.34 4.90
C TRP A 159 4.68 -13.58 6.14
N PHE A 160 5.63 -14.53 6.13
CA PHE A 160 6.39 -14.91 7.30
C PHE A 160 7.58 -13.99 7.62
N ILE A 161 8.31 -13.50 6.65
CA ILE A 161 9.48 -12.64 6.91
C ILE A 161 9.09 -11.27 7.49
N ASN A 162 7.87 -10.79 7.24
CA ASN A 162 7.43 -9.46 7.69
C ASN A 162 6.51 -9.46 8.92
N THR A 163 6.15 -10.63 9.47
CA THR A 163 5.25 -10.72 10.64
C THR A 163 6.01 -11.08 11.92
N PHE A 164 7.24 -11.56 11.83
CA PHE A 164 8.03 -12.05 12.98
C PHE A 164 9.37 -11.31 13.19
N ILE A 165 9.60 -10.18 12.52
CA ILE A 165 10.71 -9.28 12.87
C ILE A 165 10.07 -8.03 13.48
N GLU A 166 9.62 -8.13 14.71
CA GLU A 166 9.62 -7.10 15.74
C GLU A 166 10.72 -7.40 16.74
#